data_2dec3ffe244f3dd4978f42e249ab8894
#
_entry.id   2dec3ffe244f3dd4978f42e249ab8894
#
_cell.length_a   1.000
_cell.length_b   1.000
_cell.length_c   1.000
_cell.angle_alpha   90.00
_cell.angle_beta   90.00
_cell.angle_gamma   90.00
#
_symmetry.space_group_name_H-M   'P 1'
#
loop_
_entity.id
_entity.type
_entity.pdbx_description
1 polymer ?
#
loop_
_entity_poly.entity_id
_entity_poly.type
_entity_poly.pdbx_seq_one_letter_code
_entity_poly.pdbx_strand_id
1 'polypeptide(L)'
;DKDHPIRNWTEHQREVFSVDWNNIQKELFMSCSWDGNVKIVRVYTDQWHPERPASIQTLPPHGACVYKAAWSPHDPTVLATACGDGNMRLFDTRIPAARPVATMGVGGEVLSLDWNKYRRMTLASGSSDRTVKTWDIRAQPAPAQSVLTGHTYAVRCVTWSAHQSNILATAGYDMTARIWNVDD
;
A
#
# COMPACT_ATOMS: atom_id res chain seq x y z
N ASP A 1 -31.33 6.48 -3.64
CA ASP A 1 -31.60 5.15 -3.13
C ASP A 1 -30.37 4.67 -2.38
N LYS A 2 -30.49 4.39 -1.06
CA LYS A 2 -29.34 4.07 -0.20
C LYS A 2 -28.76 2.68 -0.47
N ASP A 3 -29.45 1.87 -1.24
CA ASP A 3 -29.11 0.45 -1.46
C ASP A 3 -28.27 0.22 -2.73
N HIS A 4 -27.91 1.28 -3.44
CA HIS A 4 -27.15 1.17 -4.68
C HIS A 4 -25.86 1.99 -4.60
N PRO A 5 -24.72 1.46 -5.08
CA PRO A 5 -23.49 2.22 -5.16
C PRO A 5 -23.64 3.38 -6.16
N ILE A 6 -23.01 4.50 -5.86
CA ILE A 6 -23.03 5.66 -6.76
C ILE A 6 -22.39 5.31 -8.11
N ARG A 7 -21.31 4.49 -8.09
CA ARG A 7 -20.60 3.99 -9.26
C ARG A 7 -19.94 2.65 -8.99
N ASN A 8 -19.83 1.84 -10.04
CA ASN A 8 -19.08 0.58 -10.04
C ASN A 8 -17.95 0.64 -11.07
N TRP A 9 -16.79 0.07 -10.73
CA TRP A 9 -15.68 -0.14 -11.63
C TRP A 9 -15.33 -1.63 -11.64
N THR A 10 -15.36 -2.25 -12.81
CA THR A 10 -15.10 -3.69 -13.02
C THR A 10 -13.92 -3.87 -13.95
N GLU A 11 -12.74 -3.38 -13.56
CA GLU A 11 -11.55 -3.41 -14.39
C GLU A 11 -10.50 -4.43 -13.93
N HIS A 12 -10.63 -4.97 -12.70
CA HIS A 12 -9.79 -6.05 -12.21
C HIS A 12 -10.34 -7.40 -12.68
N GLN A 13 -9.43 -8.37 -12.89
CA GLN A 13 -9.78 -9.73 -13.31
C GLN A 13 -9.92 -10.72 -12.13
N ARG A 14 -9.52 -10.29 -10.94
CA ARG A 14 -9.61 -11.05 -9.69
C ARG A 14 -10.01 -10.13 -8.53
N GLU A 15 -10.09 -10.70 -7.34
CA GLU A 15 -10.55 -10.02 -6.14
C GLU A 15 -9.74 -8.75 -5.85
N VAL A 16 -10.45 -7.69 -5.48
CA VAL A 16 -9.86 -6.41 -5.05
C VAL A 16 -9.62 -6.46 -3.54
N PHE A 17 -8.36 -6.33 -3.14
CA PHE A 17 -7.96 -6.46 -1.73
C PHE A 17 -7.96 -5.16 -0.96
N SER A 18 -7.62 -4.08 -1.62
CA SER A 18 -7.51 -2.79 -0.95
C SER A 18 -7.84 -1.65 -1.90
N VAL A 19 -8.42 -0.63 -1.32
CA VAL A 19 -8.59 0.68 -1.94
C VAL A 19 -7.97 1.73 -1.02
N ASP A 20 -7.47 2.80 -1.61
CA ASP A 20 -6.94 3.94 -0.86
C ASP A 20 -7.20 5.25 -1.61
N TRP A 21 -7.65 6.27 -0.87
CA TRP A 21 -7.87 7.61 -1.40
C TRP A 21 -6.60 8.44 -1.34
N ASN A 22 -6.35 9.22 -2.38
CA ASN A 22 -5.31 10.22 -2.32
C ASN A 22 -5.77 11.39 -1.43
N ASN A 23 -5.10 11.57 -0.29
CA ASN A 23 -5.49 12.59 0.67
C ASN A 23 -5.19 14.03 0.22
N ILE A 24 -4.34 14.18 -0.81
CA ILE A 24 -3.92 15.47 -1.36
C ILE A 24 -4.69 15.77 -2.65
N GLN A 25 -4.68 14.83 -3.61
CA GLN A 25 -5.49 14.89 -4.83
C GLN A 25 -6.80 14.13 -4.61
N LYS A 26 -7.76 14.80 -4.01
CA LYS A 26 -8.99 14.21 -3.47
C LYS A 26 -9.89 13.54 -4.52
N GLU A 27 -9.66 13.80 -5.80
CA GLU A 27 -10.37 13.18 -6.91
C GLU A 27 -9.79 11.81 -7.31
N LEU A 28 -8.64 11.43 -6.75
CA LEU A 28 -7.98 10.17 -7.08
C LEU A 28 -8.17 9.14 -5.96
N PHE A 29 -8.46 7.92 -6.37
CA PHE A 29 -8.27 6.74 -5.53
C PHE A 29 -7.55 5.65 -6.32
N MET A 30 -7.03 4.67 -5.64
CA MET A 30 -6.48 3.49 -6.26
C MET A 30 -7.10 2.22 -5.70
N SER A 31 -7.07 1.16 -6.48
CA SER A 31 -7.41 -0.20 -6.09
C SER A 31 -6.26 -1.13 -6.40
N CYS A 32 -6.07 -2.15 -5.58
CA CYS A 32 -5.12 -3.22 -5.83
C CYS A 32 -5.79 -4.59 -5.72
N SER A 33 -5.30 -5.56 -6.48
CA SER A 33 -5.99 -6.82 -6.70
C SER A 33 -5.05 -8.03 -6.68
N TRP A 34 -5.67 -9.17 -6.55
CA TRP A 34 -5.06 -10.48 -6.71
C TRP A 34 -4.64 -10.78 -8.16
N ASP A 35 -5.11 -9.97 -9.11
CA ASP A 35 -4.63 -10.02 -10.50
C ASP A 35 -3.22 -9.42 -10.69
N GLY A 36 -2.59 -8.93 -9.63
CA GLY A 36 -1.26 -8.34 -9.64
C GLY A 36 -1.20 -6.89 -10.11
N ASN A 37 -2.35 -6.28 -10.36
CA ASN A 37 -2.41 -4.90 -10.85
C ASN A 37 -2.82 -3.92 -9.75
N VAL A 38 -2.36 -2.69 -9.93
CA VAL A 38 -2.85 -1.51 -9.21
C VAL A 38 -3.40 -0.54 -10.23
N LYS A 39 -4.62 -0.07 -10.01
CA LYS A 39 -5.32 0.86 -10.91
C LYS A 39 -5.60 2.16 -10.19
N ILE A 40 -5.27 3.27 -10.84
CA ILE A 40 -5.53 4.63 -10.36
C ILE A 40 -6.73 5.18 -11.12
N VAL A 41 -7.73 5.62 -10.38
CA VAL A 41 -9.02 6.06 -10.91
C VAL A 41 -9.28 7.51 -10.50
N ARG A 42 -9.79 8.32 -11.44
CA ARG A 42 -10.28 9.66 -11.16
C ARG A 42 -11.81 9.65 -11.05
N VAL A 43 -12.32 10.06 -9.91
CA VAL A 43 -13.75 9.94 -9.58
C VAL A 43 -14.62 11.01 -10.25
N TYR A 44 -14.11 12.22 -10.37
CA TYR A 44 -14.85 13.37 -10.88
C TYR A 44 -14.44 13.68 -12.32
N THR A 45 -14.91 12.86 -13.27
CA THR A 45 -14.83 13.20 -14.68
C THR A 45 -16.24 13.36 -15.22
N ASP A 46 -16.56 14.50 -15.81
CA ASP A 46 -17.83 14.76 -16.53
C ASP A 46 -18.01 13.84 -17.74
N GLN A 47 -16.96 13.10 -18.11
CA GLN A 47 -16.90 12.21 -19.27
C GLN A 47 -16.86 10.73 -18.89
N TRP A 48 -17.52 10.34 -17.77
CA TRP A 48 -17.62 8.92 -17.48
C TRP A 48 -18.43 8.19 -18.55
N HIS A 49 -17.82 7.22 -19.19
CA HIS A 49 -18.46 6.35 -20.16
C HIS A 49 -18.39 4.91 -19.65
N PRO A 50 -19.52 4.19 -19.55
CA PRO A 50 -19.51 2.81 -19.00
C PRO A 50 -18.65 1.83 -19.80
N GLU A 51 -18.36 2.14 -21.07
CA GLU A 51 -17.58 1.30 -21.97
C GLU A 51 -16.09 1.68 -22.02
N ARG A 52 -15.66 2.74 -21.33
CA ARG A 52 -14.24 3.15 -21.31
C ARG A 52 -13.64 2.83 -19.95
N PRO A 53 -12.35 2.38 -19.92
CA PRO A 53 -11.65 2.24 -18.66
C PRO A 53 -11.73 3.54 -17.86
N ALA A 54 -12.17 3.44 -16.61
CA ALA A 54 -12.21 4.59 -15.70
C ALA A 54 -10.83 4.83 -15.06
N SER A 55 -9.94 3.82 -15.10
CA SER A 55 -8.57 3.97 -14.65
C SER A 55 -7.80 4.89 -15.60
N ILE A 56 -7.22 5.95 -15.01
CA ILE A 56 -6.34 6.88 -15.73
C ILE A 56 -4.94 6.33 -15.87
N GLN A 57 -4.57 5.37 -15.01
CA GLN A 57 -3.29 4.69 -15.04
C GLN A 57 -3.41 3.29 -14.42
N THR A 58 -2.78 2.32 -15.05
CA THR A 58 -2.54 0.99 -14.48
C THR A 58 -1.04 0.83 -14.28
N LEU A 59 -0.64 0.50 -13.05
CA LEU A 59 0.76 0.20 -12.77
C LEU A 59 1.13 -1.15 -13.38
N PRO A 60 2.43 -1.37 -13.73
CA PRO A 60 2.86 -2.64 -14.30
C PRO A 60 2.55 -3.80 -13.36
N PRO A 61 2.25 -4.97 -13.92
CA PRO A 61 1.91 -6.15 -13.13
C PRO A 61 3.06 -6.54 -12.21
N HIS A 62 2.72 -6.86 -10.97
CA HIS A 62 3.69 -7.23 -9.94
C HIS A 62 4.12 -8.70 -10.02
N GLY A 63 3.49 -9.50 -10.89
CA GLY A 63 3.75 -10.95 -11.01
C GLY A 63 3.13 -11.80 -9.92
N ALA A 64 2.58 -11.19 -8.88
CA ALA A 64 1.88 -11.85 -7.78
C ALA A 64 0.79 -10.92 -7.22
N CYS A 65 -0.01 -11.44 -6.30
CA CYS A 65 -1.07 -10.73 -5.61
C CYS A 65 -0.57 -9.43 -4.97
N VAL A 66 -1.27 -8.32 -5.18
CA VAL A 66 -1.04 -7.08 -4.45
C VAL A 66 -2.04 -6.97 -3.32
N TYR A 67 -1.56 -7.15 -2.08
CA TYR A 67 -2.40 -7.17 -0.89
C TYR A 67 -2.77 -5.79 -0.37
N LYS A 68 -1.87 -4.82 -0.56
CA LYS A 68 -2.08 -3.44 -0.12
C LYS A 68 -1.39 -2.48 -1.08
N ALA A 69 -2.05 -1.36 -1.33
CA ALA A 69 -1.44 -0.18 -1.93
C ALA A 69 -1.83 1.03 -1.08
N ALA A 70 -0.91 1.97 -0.89
CA ALA A 70 -1.16 3.17 -0.10
C ALA A 70 -0.45 4.39 -0.69
N TRP A 71 -1.20 5.50 -0.80
CA TRP A 71 -0.65 6.79 -1.18
C TRP A 71 0.24 7.36 -0.09
N SER A 72 1.31 8.02 -0.49
CA SER A 72 2.10 8.83 0.44
C SER A 72 1.24 9.97 1.00
N PRO A 73 1.23 10.18 2.32
CA PRO A 73 0.53 11.31 2.91
C PRO A 73 1.26 12.65 2.68
N HIS A 74 2.48 12.61 2.13
CA HIS A 74 3.36 13.76 1.96
C HIS A 74 3.59 14.17 0.50
N ASP A 75 3.31 13.28 -0.45
CA ASP A 75 3.48 13.53 -1.89
C ASP A 75 2.32 12.88 -2.65
N PRO A 76 1.51 13.67 -3.39
CA PRO A 76 0.31 13.17 -4.07
C PRO A 76 0.61 12.23 -5.24
N THR A 77 1.85 12.17 -5.69
CA THR A 77 2.26 11.39 -6.85
C THR A 77 2.97 10.09 -6.49
N VAL A 78 3.32 9.92 -5.22
CA VAL A 78 4.05 8.74 -4.73
C VAL A 78 3.10 7.78 -4.03
N LEU A 79 3.27 6.50 -4.32
CA LEU A 79 2.55 5.42 -3.67
C LEU A 79 3.46 4.22 -3.42
N ALA A 80 3.06 3.37 -2.47
CA ALA A 80 3.73 2.12 -2.16
C ALA A 80 2.78 0.94 -2.33
N THR A 81 3.33 -0.22 -2.71
CA THR A 81 2.58 -1.47 -2.87
C THR A 81 3.21 -2.59 -2.08
N ALA A 82 2.38 -3.46 -1.50
CA ALA A 82 2.76 -4.67 -0.79
C ALA A 82 2.33 -5.89 -1.61
N CYS A 83 3.29 -6.75 -1.96
CA CYS A 83 3.07 -7.82 -2.91
C CYS A 83 3.41 -9.20 -2.33
N GLY A 84 2.69 -10.22 -2.81
CA GLY A 84 2.91 -11.63 -2.48
C GLY A 84 4.23 -12.22 -2.98
N ASP A 85 4.94 -11.51 -3.86
CA ASP A 85 6.29 -11.90 -4.30
C ASP A 85 7.39 -11.57 -3.27
N GLY A 86 7.01 -11.08 -2.10
CA GLY A 86 7.94 -10.73 -1.02
C GLY A 86 8.56 -9.35 -1.15
N ASN A 87 8.10 -8.54 -2.09
CA ASN A 87 8.63 -7.21 -2.30
C ASN A 87 7.59 -6.12 -1.99
N MET A 88 8.08 -5.04 -1.45
CA MET A 88 7.41 -3.76 -1.41
C MET A 88 8.00 -2.87 -2.51
N ARG A 89 7.16 -2.13 -3.24
CA ARG A 89 7.59 -1.27 -4.34
C ARG A 89 7.07 0.14 -4.16
N LEU A 90 7.88 1.10 -4.59
CA LEU A 90 7.51 2.51 -4.66
C LEU A 90 7.30 2.90 -6.12
N PHE A 91 6.27 3.67 -6.36
CA PHE A 91 5.97 4.23 -7.67
C PHE A 91 5.78 5.75 -7.57
N ASP A 92 6.21 6.45 -8.62
CA ASP A 92 5.88 7.84 -8.87
C ASP A 92 5.02 7.91 -10.14
N THR A 93 3.81 8.39 -10.01
CA THR A 93 2.82 8.44 -11.10
C THR A 93 3.20 9.40 -12.22
N ARG A 94 4.19 10.27 -12.01
CA ARG A 94 4.74 11.17 -13.02
C ARG A 94 5.68 10.45 -14.02
N ILE A 95 6.19 9.29 -13.63
CA ILE A 95 7.12 8.54 -14.45
C ILE A 95 6.32 7.71 -15.47
N PRO A 96 6.43 7.98 -16.78
CA PRO A 96 5.80 7.18 -17.81
C PRO A 96 6.35 5.74 -17.80
N ALA A 97 5.49 4.78 -18.15
CA ALA A 97 5.81 3.35 -18.14
C ALA A 97 6.12 2.75 -16.76
N ALA A 98 5.80 3.48 -15.73
CA ALA A 98 5.58 3.07 -14.34
C ALA A 98 6.43 1.89 -13.85
N ARG A 99 7.74 1.90 -14.11
CA ARG A 99 8.63 1.02 -13.36
C ARG A 99 8.72 1.50 -11.90
N PRO A 100 8.88 0.59 -10.94
CA PRO A 100 9.06 1.01 -9.56
C PRO A 100 10.31 1.90 -9.43
N VAL A 101 10.17 2.99 -8.70
CA VAL A 101 11.28 3.88 -8.34
C VAL A 101 12.24 3.18 -7.39
N ALA A 102 11.68 2.32 -6.53
CA ALA A 102 12.43 1.49 -5.60
C ALA A 102 11.72 0.16 -5.37
N THR A 103 12.51 -0.87 -5.09
CA THR A 103 12.03 -2.19 -4.69
C THR A 103 12.78 -2.65 -3.45
N MET A 104 12.04 -3.07 -2.42
CA MET A 104 12.57 -3.50 -1.13
C MET A 104 12.13 -4.93 -0.86
N GLY A 105 13.09 -5.85 -0.73
CA GLY A 105 12.83 -7.24 -0.35
C GLY A 105 12.53 -7.35 1.14
N VAL A 106 11.35 -7.87 1.48
CA VAL A 106 10.89 -7.98 2.87
C VAL A 106 11.27 -9.33 3.49
N GLY A 107 11.35 -10.39 2.67
CA GLY A 107 11.76 -11.73 3.12
C GLY A 107 10.61 -12.74 3.17
N GLY A 108 9.37 -12.31 3.11
CA GLY A 108 8.17 -13.11 2.98
C GLY A 108 7.08 -12.30 2.28
N GLU A 109 5.93 -12.89 1.97
CA GLU A 109 4.82 -12.14 1.37
C GLU A 109 4.51 -10.88 2.18
N VAL A 110 4.41 -9.75 1.51
CA VAL A 110 4.08 -8.47 2.17
C VAL A 110 2.57 -8.32 2.18
N LEU A 111 1.97 -8.51 3.36
CA LEU A 111 0.52 -8.55 3.52
C LEU A 111 -0.08 -7.18 3.82
N SER A 112 0.72 -6.27 4.33
CA SER A 112 0.28 -4.92 4.69
C SER A 112 1.45 -3.94 4.66
N LEU A 113 1.13 -2.69 4.44
CA LEU A 113 2.04 -1.55 4.60
C LEU A 113 1.27 -0.32 5.08
N ASP A 114 1.97 0.61 5.71
CA ASP A 114 1.44 1.93 6.04
C ASP A 114 2.55 2.99 6.05
N TRP A 115 2.20 4.21 5.66
CA TRP A 115 3.07 5.37 5.68
C TRP A 115 3.03 6.06 7.05
N ASN A 116 4.21 6.44 7.54
CA ASN A 116 4.29 7.32 8.70
C ASN A 116 3.76 8.72 8.34
N LYS A 117 2.83 9.23 9.14
CA LYS A 117 2.15 10.50 8.87
C LYS A 117 2.98 11.72 9.26
N TYR A 118 4.03 11.52 10.06
CA TYR A 118 4.90 12.58 10.57
C TYR A 118 6.32 12.51 10.00
N ARG A 119 6.87 11.29 9.87
CA ARG A 119 8.21 11.07 9.34
C ARG A 119 8.10 10.82 7.85
N ARG A 120 8.46 11.84 7.08
CA ARG A 120 8.54 11.71 5.63
C ARG A 120 9.44 10.55 5.25
N MET A 121 9.11 9.89 4.15
CA MET A 121 9.89 8.77 3.61
C MET A 121 10.02 7.55 4.54
N THR A 122 9.15 7.45 5.55
CA THR A 122 9.13 6.30 6.47
C THR A 122 7.89 5.44 6.21
N LEU A 123 8.12 4.14 6.03
CA LEU A 123 7.11 3.11 5.83
C LEU A 123 7.24 2.03 6.91
N ALA A 124 6.14 1.32 7.16
CA ALA A 124 6.16 0.04 7.86
C ALA A 124 5.54 -1.04 6.98
N SER A 125 6.03 -2.27 7.11
CA SER A 125 5.49 -3.45 6.43
C SER A 125 5.25 -4.59 7.40
N GLY A 126 4.17 -5.33 7.19
CA GLY A 126 3.86 -6.59 7.87
C GLY A 126 3.92 -7.75 6.89
N SER A 127 4.54 -8.84 7.31
CA SER A 127 4.88 -9.93 6.42
C SER A 127 4.46 -11.31 6.94
N SER A 128 4.37 -12.26 6.02
CA SER A 128 4.16 -13.68 6.31
C SER A 128 5.32 -14.31 7.06
N ASP A 129 6.51 -13.69 7.06
CA ASP A 129 7.67 -14.11 7.85
C ASP A 129 7.54 -13.80 9.35
N ARG A 130 6.37 -13.29 9.78
CA ARG A 130 6.01 -12.95 11.16
C ARG A 130 6.71 -11.72 11.71
N THR A 131 7.42 -10.98 10.87
CA THR A 131 8.10 -9.75 11.25
C THR A 131 7.34 -8.52 10.81
N VAL A 132 7.57 -7.43 11.53
CA VAL A 132 7.23 -6.08 11.11
C VAL A 132 8.53 -5.34 10.87
N LYS A 133 8.64 -4.66 9.74
CA LYS A 133 9.85 -3.91 9.40
C LYS A 133 9.50 -2.46 9.14
N THR A 134 10.37 -1.57 9.58
CA THR A 134 10.31 -0.14 9.24
C THR A 134 11.40 0.19 8.22
N TRP A 135 11.13 1.17 7.37
CA TRP A 135 11.94 1.49 6.21
C TRP A 135 12.12 3.00 6.08
N ASP A 136 13.35 3.44 5.87
CA ASP A 136 13.66 4.79 5.38
C ASP A 136 13.96 4.69 3.88
N ILE A 137 13.08 5.26 3.07
CA ILE A 137 13.15 5.12 1.61
C ILE A 137 14.01 6.20 0.93
N ARG A 138 14.70 7.06 1.70
CA ARG A 138 15.63 8.05 1.15
C ARG A 138 16.91 7.41 0.61
N ALA A 139 17.37 6.36 1.28
CA ALA A 139 18.53 5.61 0.84
C ALA A 139 18.09 4.44 -0.06
N GLN A 140 18.75 4.27 -1.20
CA GLN A 140 18.52 3.11 -2.08
C GLN A 140 19.86 2.43 -2.37
N PRO A 141 19.95 1.10 -2.17
CA PRO A 141 18.94 0.19 -1.62
C PRO A 141 18.62 0.50 -0.16
N ALA A 142 17.33 0.46 0.19
CA ALA A 142 16.88 0.73 1.55
C ALA A 142 16.91 -0.55 2.38
N PRO A 143 17.87 -0.73 3.31
CA PRO A 143 17.78 -1.79 4.31
C PRO A 143 16.62 -1.48 5.28
N ALA A 144 16.07 -2.51 5.91
CA ALA A 144 15.14 -2.30 7.00
C ALA A 144 15.82 -1.48 8.12
N GLN A 145 15.18 -0.42 8.55
CA GLN A 145 15.65 0.43 9.65
C GLN A 145 15.51 -0.28 11.00
N SER A 146 14.37 -0.97 11.19
CA SER A 146 14.10 -1.78 12.37
C SER A 146 13.38 -3.06 11.97
N VAL A 147 13.61 -4.12 12.72
CA VAL A 147 12.90 -5.40 12.59
C VAL A 147 12.28 -5.74 13.93
N LEU A 148 10.96 -5.68 13.98
CA LEU A 148 10.19 -5.95 15.19
C LEU A 148 9.74 -7.42 15.14
N THR A 149 10.17 -8.20 16.10
CA THR A 149 9.87 -9.61 16.24
C THR A 149 8.98 -9.86 17.46
N GLY A 150 8.04 -10.78 17.35
CA GLY A 150 7.16 -11.11 18.46
C GLY A 150 5.87 -11.80 18.02
N HIS A 151 5.32 -11.46 16.85
CA HIS A 151 4.21 -12.23 16.31
C HIS A 151 4.63 -13.68 16.01
N THR A 152 3.77 -14.63 16.37
CA THR A 152 4.02 -16.06 16.17
C THR A 152 3.49 -16.58 14.83
N TYR A 153 2.63 -15.78 14.17
CA TYR A 153 2.10 -16.02 12.83
C TYR A 153 2.20 -14.75 11.98
N ALA A 154 1.85 -14.88 10.69
CA ALA A 154 1.93 -13.80 9.73
C ALA A 154 1.24 -12.50 10.21
N VAL A 155 1.89 -11.37 9.96
CA VAL A 155 1.38 -10.04 10.31
C VAL A 155 0.48 -9.54 9.19
N ARG A 156 -0.83 -9.49 9.46
CA ARG A 156 -1.86 -9.16 8.47
C ARG A 156 -2.11 -7.67 8.30
N CYS A 157 -1.87 -6.89 9.36
CA CYS A 157 -2.13 -5.46 9.34
C CYS A 157 -1.03 -4.71 10.11
N VAL A 158 -0.59 -3.60 9.54
CA VAL A 158 0.24 -2.61 10.21
C VAL A 158 -0.38 -1.24 10.01
N THR A 159 -0.31 -0.39 11.02
CA THR A 159 -0.76 0.99 10.94
C THR A 159 0.01 1.89 11.90
N TRP A 160 0.48 3.01 11.38
CA TRP A 160 1.10 4.04 12.20
C TRP A 160 0.05 4.80 13.01
N SER A 161 0.42 5.20 14.22
CA SER A 161 -0.41 6.09 15.01
C SER A 161 -0.73 7.38 14.25
N ALA A 162 -1.97 7.82 14.35
CA ALA A 162 -2.39 9.11 13.82
C ALA A 162 -1.92 10.31 14.65
N HIS A 163 -1.31 10.05 15.84
CA HIS A 163 -0.98 11.07 16.82
C HIS A 163 0.49 11.09 17.22
N GLN A 164 1.22 9.99 17.04
CA GLN A 164 2.61 9.84 17.50
C GLN A 164 3.46 9.21 16.39
N SER A 165 4.60 9.82 16.09
CA SER A 165 5.47 9.44 14.99
C SER A 165 6.24 8.13 15.22
N ASN A 166 6.35 7.69 16.45
CA ASN A 166 7.12 6.52 16.87
C ASN A 166 6.26 5.31 17.27
N ILE A 167 4.94 5.44 17.22
CA ILE A 167 4.03 4.38 17.64
C ILE A 167 3.40 3.70 16.43
N LEU A 168 3.53 2.37 16.38
CA LEU A 168 2.99 1.49 15.37
C LEU A 168 2.09 0.44 16.02
N ALA A 169 0.91 0.21 15.46
CA ALA A 169 0.04 -0.90 15.83
C ALA A 169 0.07 -1.99 14.75
N THR A 170 0.01 -3.23 15.17
CA THR A 170 0.01 -4.40 14.30
C THR A 170 -1.02 -5.41 14.72
N ALA A 171 -1.52 -6.20 13.76
CA ALA A 171 -2.38 -7.35 14.02
C ALA A 171 -1.95 -8.53 13.15
N GLY A 172 -1.97 -9.72 13.74
CA GLY A 172 -1.51 -10.95 13.08
C GLY A 172 -2.50 -12.11 13.19
N TYR A 173 -2.22 -13.16 12.44
CA TYR A 173 -2.95 -14.42 12.50
C TYR A 173 -2.73 -15.19 13.80
N ASP A 174 -1.85 -14.70 14.70
CA ASP A 174 -1.67 -15.20 16.06
C ASP A 174 -2.77 -14.69 17.03
N MET A 175 -3.86 -14.11 16.49
CA MET A 175 -4.99 -13.57 17.24
C MET A 175 -4.61 -12.44 18.20
N THR A 176 -3.45 -11.79 17.99
CA THR A 176 -3.01 -10.67 18.81
C THR A 176 -2.96 -9.37 18.04
N ALA A 177 -3.28 -8.27 18.73
CA ALA A 177 -2.91 -6.93 18.34
C ALA A 177 -1.78 -6.44 19.26
N ARG A 178 -0.80 -5.73 18.70
CA ARG A 178 0.38 -5.25 19.42
C ARG A 178 0.64 -3.80 19.12
N ILE A 179 1.20 -3.10 20.10
CA ILE A 179 1.66 -1.72 19.95
C ILE A 179 3.17 -1.70 20.17
N TRP A 180 3.87 -1.00 19.32
CA TRP A 180 5.32 -0.92 19.30
C TRP A 180 5.75 0.53 19.37
N ASN A 181 6.78 0.81 20.17
CA ASN A 181 7.57 2.02 20.07
C ASN A 181 8.80 1.70 19.20
N VAL A 182 8.93 2.33 18.04
CA VAL A 182 10.01 2.00 17.07
C VAL A 182 11.32 2.71 17.38
N ASP A 183 11.34 3.60 18.37
CA ASP A 183 12.54 4.34 18.82
C ASP A 183 13.20 3.70 20.07
N ASP A 184 12.58 2.66 20.64
CA ASP A 184 13.13 1.85 21.75
C ASP A 184 13.91 0.61 21.18
#